data_9e74d0b5d6fd8b855a5219a5c1d2bb3c
#
_entry.id   9e74d0b5d6fd8b855a5219a5c1d2bb3c
#
_cell.length_a   1.000
_cell.length_b   1.000
_cell.length_c   1.000
_cell.angle_alpha   90.00
_cell.angle_beta   90.00
_cell.angle_gamma   90.00
#
_symmetry.space_group_name_H-M   'P 1'
#
loop_
_entity.id
_entity.type
_entity.pdbx_description
1 polymer ?
#
loop_
_entity_poly.entity_id
_entity_poly.type
_entity_poly.pdbx_seq_one_letter_code
_entity_poly.pdbx_strand_id
1 'polypeptide(L)'
;MGSEEFAARWGMTPQGLHKAAARGEITAMKVSNRTYYPAVLCELPRPFASRLGQALRSLSPAQQLIFLLRGHGALDGKSIGELTTGVEQARALDLAQSWADEELDAA
;
A
#
# COMPACT_ATOMS: atom_id res chain seq x y z
N MET A 1 10.21 -7.43 -1.04
CA MET A 1 10.88 -7.40 0.28
C MET A 1 10.22 -8.42 1.20
N GLY A 2 11.02 -9.23 1.86
CA GLY A 2 10.51 -10.26 2.78
C GLY A 2 10.08 -9.68 4.12
N SER A 3 9.40 -10.52 4.94
CA SER A 3 8.82 -10.10 6.21
C SER A 3 9.86 -9.56 7.21
N GLU A 4 10.99 -10.23 7.34
CA GLU A 4 12.03 -9.84 8.31
C GLU A 4 12.64 -8.49 7.95
N GLU A 5 12.96 -8.30 6.68
CA GLU A 5 13.57 -7.05 6.19
C GLU A 5 12.59 -5.89 6.31
N PHE A 6 11.34 -6.08 5.92
CA PHE A 6 10.31 -5.05 6.01
C PHE A 6 10.05 -4.67 7.47
N ALA A 7 9.89 -5.67 8.35
CA ALA A 7 9.67 -5.46 9.77
C ALA A 7 10.83 -4.67 10.41
N ALA A 8 12.07 -5.03 10.07
CA ALA A 8 13.25 -4.34 10.58
C ALA A 8 13.25 -2.86 10.18
N ARG A 9 12.90 -2.55 8.93
CA ARG A 9 12.83 -1.17 8.44
C ARG A 9 11.74 -0.36 9.14
N TRP A 10 10.63 -1.00 9.49
CA TRP A 10 9.52 -0.33 10.16
C TRP A 10 9.63 -0.37 11.69
N GLY A 11 10.68 -0.96 12.24
CA GLY A 11 10.85 -1.07 13.69
C GLY A 11 9.80 -1.96 14.33
N MET A 12 9.37 -3.01 13.64
CA MET A 12 8.35 -3.96 14.09
C MET A 12 8.92 -5.37 14.16
N THR A 13 8.22 -6.26 14.88
CA THR A 13 8.48 -7.68 14.78
C THR A 13 7.79 -8.26 13.55
N PRO A 14 8.28 -9.38 12.97
CA PRO A 14 7.57 -10.06 11.88
C PRO A 14 6.14 -10.44 12.25
N GLN A 15 5.89 -10.83 13.50
CA GLN A 15 4.54 -11.15 13.98
C GLN A 15 3.63 -9.92 13.97
N GLY A 16 4.12 -8.77 14.43
CA GLY A 16 3.39 -7.51 14.38
C GLY A 16 3.06 -7.09 12.96
N LEU A 17 4.00 -7.31 12.04
CA LEU A 17 3.81 -7.04 10.62
C LEU A 17 2.70 -7.92 10.02
N HIS A 18 2.70 -9.23 10.33
CA HIS A 18 1.66 -10.14 9.87
C HIS A 18 0.27 -9.73 10.38
N LYS A 19 0.18 -9.29 11.63
CA LYS A 19 -1.08 -8.80 12.20
C LYS A 19 -1.57 -7.52 11.49
N ALA A 20 -0.67 -6.60 11.21
CA ALA A 20 -1.01 -5.37 10.50
C ALA A 20 -1.51 -5.68 9.08
N ALA A 21 -0.86 -6.61 8.37
CA ALA A 21 -1.30 -7.05 7.05
C ALA A 21 -2.69 -7.71 7.10
N ALA A 22 -2.94 -8.52 8.12
CA ALA A 22 -4.25 -9.15 8.32
C ALA A 22 -5.37 -8.14 8.57
N ARG A 23 -5.04 -6.99 9.18
CA ARG A 23 -6.00 -5.89 9.39
C ARG A 23 -6.19 -5.01 8.16
N GLY A 24 -5.49 -5.29 7.07
CA GLY A 24 -5.56 -4.49 5.84
C GLY A 24 -4.76 -3.20 5.88
N GLU A 25 -3.87 -3.02 6.84
CA GLU A 25 -3.04 -1.81 6.94
C GLU A 25 -1.84 -1.81 6.00
N ILE A 26 -1.45 -2.98 5.51
CA ILE A 26 -0.25 -3.17 4.69
C ILE A 26 -0.57 -4.16 3.58
N THR A 27 -0.18 -3.82 2.35
CA THR A 27 -0.28 -4.74 1.22
C THR A 27 0.73 -5.88 1.38
N ALA A 28 0.26 -7.11 1.30
CA ALA A 28 1.11 -8.30 1.36
C ALA A 28 0.79 -9.22 0.21
N MET A 29 1.80 -9.82 -0.41
CA MET A 29 1.64 -10.79 -1.49
C MET A 29 2.26 -12.12 -1.09
N LYS A 30 1.53 -13.20 -1.31
CA LYS A 30 2.01 -14.55 -1.03
C LYS A 30 2.45 -15.22 -2.33
N VAL A 31 3.73 -15.65 -2.35
CA VAL A 31 4.32 -16.34 -3.50
C VAL A 31 5.07 -17.55 -2.97
N SER A 32 4.68 -18.75 -3.40
CA SER A 32 5.34 -20.02 -3.02
C SER A 32 5.55 -20.15 -1.51
N ASN A 33 4.51 -19.94 -0.72
CA ASN A 33 4.52 -20.01 0.75
C ASN A 33 5.32 -18.92 1.47
N ARG A 34 5.83 -17.93 0.73
CA ARG A 34 6.50 -16.76 1.33
C ARG A 34 5.65 -15.53 1.15
N THR A 35 5.65 -14.67 2.16
CA THR A 35 4.95 -13.39 2.12
C THR A 35 5.94 -12.28 1.79
N TYR A 36 5.60 -11.46 0.79
CA TYR A 36 6.40 -10.32 0.36
C TYR A 36 5.61 -9.04 0.53
N TYR A 37 6.32 -7.95 0.80
CA TYR A 37 5.73 -6.62 0.99
C TYR A 37 6.36 -5.65 0.01
N PRO A 38 5.57 -4.71 -0.59
CA PRO A 38 6.12 -3.71 -1.50
C PRO A 38 7.15 -2.83 -0.80
N ALA A 39 8.35 -2.74 -1.35
CA ALA A 39 9.43 -1.96 -0.77
C ALA A 39 9.08 -0.47 -0.68
N VAL A 40 8.26 0.05 -1.59
CA VAL A 40 7.84 1.45 -1.61
C VAL A 40 7.16 1.86 -0.30
N LEU A 41 6.46 0.94 0.37
CA LEU A 41 5.79 1.23 1.64
C LEU A 41 6.77 1.60 2.75
N CYS A 42 8.02 1.11 2.70
CA CYS A 42 9.05 1.46 3.66
C CYS A 42 9.55 2.90 3.51
N GLU A 43 9.35 3.49 2.35
CA GLU A 43 9.79 4.85 2.03
C GLU A 43 8.72 5.91 2.33
N LEU A 44 7.50 5.46 2.66
CA LEU A 44 6.39 6.35 2.96
C LEU A 44 6.29 6.63 4.46
N PRO A 45 5.77 7.81 4.85
CA PRO A 45 5.40 8.04 6.24
C PRO A 45 4.43 6.95 6.69
N ARG A 46 4.69 6.37 7.86
CA ARG A 46 3.91 5.23 8.35
C ARG A 46 2.41 5.52 8.48
N PRO A 47 1.97 6.69 9.00
CA PRO A 47 0.53 6.99 9.05
C PRO A 47 -0.11 7.02 7.66
N PHE A 48 0.59 7.57 6.66
CA PHE A 48 0.10 7.60 5.28
C PHE A 48 0.03 6.19 4.70
N ALA A 49 1.06 5.37 4.90
CA ALA A 49 1.09 3.99 4.43
C ALA A 49 -0.06 3.16 5.02
N SER A 50 -0.36 3.32 6.30
CA SER A 50 -1.46 2.63 6.97
C SER A 50 -2.82 3.05 6.40
N ARG A 51 -3.05 4.33 6.19
CA ARG A 51 -4.29 4.85 5.60
C ARG A 51 -4.46 4.37 4.17
N LEU A 52 -3.38 4.34 3.42
CA LEU A 52 -3.37 3.85 2.03
C LEU A 52 -3.75 2.37 1.99
N GLY A 53 -3.16 1.57 2.87
CA GLY A 53 -3.49 0.15 3.00
C GLY A 53 -4.95 -0.08 3.32
N GLN A 54 -5.53 0.70 4.23
CA GLN A 54 -6.94 0.63 4.58
C GLN A 54 -7.84 0.98 3.39
N ALA A 55 -7.48 2.01 2.64
CA ALA A 55 -8.26 2.42 1.45
C ALA A 55 -8.22 1.34 0.35
N LEU A 56 -7.10 0.65 0.20
CA LEU A 56 -6.89 -0.35 -0.84
C LEU A 56 -7.30 -1.78 -0.44
N ARG A 57 -7.70 -1.99 0.80
CA ARG A 57 -7.89 -3.35 1.35
C ARG A 57 -8.89 -4.22 0.58
N SER A 58 -9.88 -3.62 -0.09
CA SER A 58 -10.87 -4.37 -0.87
C SER A 58 -10.35 -4.83 -2.23
N LEU A 59 -9.21 -4.29 -2.68
CA LEU A 59 -8.57 -4.70 -3.93
C LEU A 59 -7.73 -5.95 -3.70
N SER A 60 -7.52 -6.74 -4.77
CA SER A 60 -6.59 -7.86 -4.71
C SER A 60 -5.17 -7.36 -4.46
N PRO A 61 -4.27 -8.19 -3.90
CA PRO A 61 -2.87 -7.78 -3.74
C PRO A 61 -2.20 -7.32 -5.04
N ALA A 62 -2.52 -7.95 -6.16
CA ALA A 62 -1.98 -7.56 -7.46
C ALA A 62 -2.46 -6.15 -7.86
N GLN A 63 -3.74 -5.85 -7.66
CA GLN A 63 -4.30 -4.52 -7.94
C GLN A 63 -3.71 -3.46 -7.02
N GLN A 64 -3.51 -3.78 -5.74
CA GLN A 64 -2.86 -2.89 -4.80
C GLN A 64 -1.44 -2.55 -5.25
N LEU A 65 -0.70 -3.57 -5.70
CA LEU A 65 0.67 -3.37 -6.18
C LEU A 65 0.70 -2.47 -7.42
N ILE A 66 -0.21 -2.69 -8.35
CA ILE A 66 -0.34 -1.84 -9.55
C ILE A 66 -0.59 -0.39 -9.13
N PHE A 67 -1.51 -0.15 -8.20
CA PHE A 67 -1.77 1.19 -7.69
C PHE A 67 -0.52 1.84 -7.11
N LEU A 68 0.23 1.11 -6.30
CA LEU A 68 1.41 1.63 -5.60
C LEU A 68 2.57 1.96 -6.54
N LEU A 69 2.74 1.21 -7.62
CA LEU A 69 3.90 1.34 -8.51
C LEU A 69 3.65 2.18 -9.76
N ARG A 70 2.39 2.29 -10.17
CA ARG A 70 2.02 3.00 -11.40
C ARG A 70 2.03 4.51 -11.18
N GLY A 71 2.39 5.26 -12.23
CA GLY A 71 2.15 6.70 -12.26
C GLY A 71 0.67 7.00 -12.53
N HIS A 72 0.11 7.98 -11.84
CA HIS A 72 -1.30 8.35 -11.95
C HIS A 72 -1.48 9.75 -12.50
N GLY A 73 -2.37 9.90 -13.50
CA GLY A 73 -2.69 11.21 -14.07
C GLY A 73 -3.20 12.19 -13.03
N ALA A 74 -4.00 11.71 -12.06
CA ALA A 74 -4.51 12.54 -10.96
C ALA A 74 -3.40 13.03 -10.02
N LEU A 75 -2.21 12.46 -10.09
CA LEU A 75 -1.03 12.83 -9.32
C LEU A 75 0.06 13.44 -10.22
N ASP A 76 -0.33 14.07 -11.32
CA ASP A 76 0.58 14.67 -12.31
C ASP A 76 1.57 13.63 -12.89
N GLY A 77 1.11 12.39 -13.07
CA GLY A 77 1.92 11.29 -13.60
C GLY A 77 2.84 10.62 -12.59
N LYS A 78 2.82 11.05 -11.33
CA LYS A 78 3.68 10.50 -10.28
C LYS A 78 3.13 9.19 -9.74
N SER A 79 4.04 8.30 -9.33
CA SER A 79 3.69 7.15 -8.52
C SER A 79 3.62 7.55 -7.04
N ILE A 80 3.08 6.64 -6.21
CA ILE A 80 2.93 6.92 -4.77
C ILE A 80 4.27 7.22 -4.09
N GLY A 81 5.34 6.52 -4.47
CA GLY A 81 6.67 6.73 -3.89
C GLY A 81 7.31 8.08 -4.25
N GLU A 82 6.79 8.76 -5.27
CA GLU A 82 7.31 10.06 -5.71
C GLU A 82 6.65 11.25 -5.04
N LEU A 83 5.62 11.02 -4.22
CA LEU A 83 4.89 12.10 -3.55
C LEU A 83 5.70 12.68 -2.40
N THR A 84 5.75 14.01 -2.30
CA THR A 84 6.57 14.71 -1.32
C THR A 84 5.78 15.64 -0.40
N THR A 85 4.51 15.95 -0.72
CA THR A 85 3.71 16.91 0.06
C THR A 85 2.49 16.23 0.67
N GLY A 86 1.98 16.83 1.75
CA GLY A 86 0.74 16.35 2.39
C GLY A 86 -0.48 16.49 1.47
N VAL A 87 -0.51 17.49 0.60
CA VAL A 87 -1.59 17.68 -0.38
C VAL A 87 -1.60 16.54 -1.39
N GLU A 88 -0.43 16.16 -1.90
CA GLU A 88 -0.31 15.03 -2.82
C GLU A 88 -0.72 13.72 -2.15
N GLN A 89 -0.32 13.51 -0.90
CA GLN A 89 -0.69 12.31 -0.14
C GLN A 89 -2.20 12.25 0.08
N ALA A 90 -2.85 13.37 0.39
CA ALA A 90 -4.31 13.42 0.55
C ALA A 90 -5.01 13.07 -0.76
N ARG A 91 -4.53 13.56 -1.90
CA ARG A 91 -5.06 13.20 -3.22
C ARG A 91 -4.90 11.72 -3.51
N ALA A 92 -3.76 11.14 -3.13
CA ALA A 92 -3.50 9.73 -3.31
C ALA A 92 -4.48 8.86 -2.51
N LEU A 93 -4.82 9.27 -1.28
CA LEU A 93 -5.82 8.56 -0.47
C LEU A 93 -7.21 8.60 -1.11
N ASP A 94 -7.62 9.76 -1.64
CA ASP A 94 -8.88 9.89 -2.36
C ASP A 94 -8.89 9.02 -3.62
N LEU A 95 -7.78 9.00 -4.35
CA LEU A 95 -7.64 8.17 -5.55
C LEU A 95 -7.71 6.69 -5.21
N ALA A 96 -7.06 6.27 -4.13
CA ALA A 96 -7.11 4.89 -3.66
C ALA A 96 -8.53 4.46 -3.32
N GLN A 97 -9.28 5.33 -2.65
CA GLN A 97 -10.68 5.07 -2.32
C GLN A 97 -11.52 4.97 -3.58
N SER A 98 -11.28 5.82 -4.59
CA SER A 98 -11.98 5.76 -5.88
C SER A 98 -11.72 4.44 -6.59
N TRP A 99 -10.49 3.96 -6.60
CA TRP A 99 -10.15 2.66 -7.20
C TRP A 99 -10.89 1.51 -6.50
N ALA A 100 -10.93 1.53 -5.17
CA ALA A 100 -11.63 0.52 -4.40
C ALA A 100 -13.14 0.55 -4.66
N ASP A 101 -13.73 1.74 -4.74
CA ASP A 101 -15.16 1.92 -5.02
C ASP A 101 -15.52 1.47 -6.43
N GLU A 102 -14.69 1.76 -7.42
CA GLU A 102 -14.89 1.30 -8.80
C GLU A 102 -14.87 -0.23 -8.89
N GLU A 103 -13.96 -0.88 -8.18
CA GLU A 103 -13.87 -2.34 -8.18
C GLU A 103 -15.10 -2.97 -7.53
N LEU A 104 -15.62 -2.38 -6.45
CA LEU A 104 -16.85 -2.83 -5.80
C LEU A 104 -18.06 -2.64 -6.70
N ASP A 105 -18.13 -1.52 -7.45
CA ASP A 105 -19.22 -1.24 -8.38
C ASP A 105 -19.19 -2.17 -9.59
N ALA A 106 -18.00 -2.62 -10.01
CA ALA A 106 -17.82 -3.52 -11.12
C ALA A 106 -18.18 -4.97 -10.78
N ALA A 107 -18.22 -5.32 -9.50
CA ALA A 107 -18.61 -6.65 -9.04
C ALA A 107 -20.14 -6.79 -9.00
#